data_ef77fe23d81239f9de8298430d477572
#
_entry.id   ef77fe23d81239f9de8298430d477572
#
_cell.length_a   1.000
_cell.length_b   1.000
_cell.length_c   1.000
_cell.angle_alpha   90.00
_cell.angle_beta   90.00
_cell.angle_gamma   90.00
#
_symmetry.space_group_name_H-M   'P 1'
#
loop_
_entity.id
_entity.type
_entity.pdbx_description
1 polymer ?
#
loop_
_entity_poly.entity_id
_entity_poly.type
_entity_poly.pdbx_seq_one_letter_code
_entity_poly.pdbx_strand_id
1 'polypeptide(L)'
;MKLAMLTALCIRYLSGQGFDVASIKPSAPPSSQRIRVTFEGGPGTADPTRFSCRNCSLSLLVMRAYDVEYHQVAGLNSRTEFYDIAAKVPEGTSKDQFRMMLQKLLSNRFKMSLRREMKQTQAYELVVGKNGPKMKESVPEVTVQEATVSRSSQIVLDAEGFPILPTAQSGYVSVNGRARMRVFNETMDQLASRLSNQLDMPVINATGLAGGYDFGLYWAGRSVDATDDASPNIFSAVESQLGLRLRPRKAAVTIIVIDHVDRAPTEN
;
A
#
# COMPACT_ATOMS: atom_id res chain seq x y z
N MET A 1 37.14 -49.76 17.71
CA MET A 1 37.20 -48.71 16.72
C MET A 1 35.80 -48.05 16.66
N LYS A 2 35.65 -46.86 17.29
CA LYS A 2 34.41 -46.09 17.27
C LYS A 2 34.60 -44.94 16.27
N LEU A 3 33.87 -45.00 15.19
CA LEU A 3 33.86 -43.98 14.14
C LEU A 3 32.93 -42.83 14.59
N ALA A 4 33.50 -41.69 14.94
CA ALA A 4 32.76 -40.48 15.28
C ALA A 4 32.36 -39.78 13.98
N MET A 5 31.04 -39.75 13.70
CA MET A 5 30.46 -39.06 12.57
C MET A 5 30.29 -37.58 12.93
N LEU A 6 31.16 -36.75 12.37
CA LEU A 6 31.13 -35.29 12.56
C LEU A 6 30.07 -34.70 11.64
N THR A 7 28.89 -34.41 12.15
CA THR A 7 27.85 -33.66 11.44
C THR A 7 28.24 -32.17 11.44
N ALA A 8 28.74 -31.72 10.31
CA ALA A 8 28.97 -30.29 10.06
C ALA A 8 27.65 -29.58 9.93
N LEU A 9 27.24 -28.86 10.97
CA LEU A 9 26.11 -27.97 10.98
C LEU A 9 26.46 -26.73 10.13
N CYS A 10 26.05 -26.70 8.87
CA CYS A 10 26.17 -25.51 8.05
C CYS A 10 25.23 -24.41 8.59
N ILE A 11 25.75 -23.59 9.50
CA ILE A 11 25.13 -22.33 9.87
C ILE A 11 25.23 -21.43 8.65
N ARG A 12 24.16 -21.37 7.86
CA ARG A 12 24.01 -20.33 6.83
C ARG A 12 23.88 -19.00 7.56
N TYR A 13 24.95 -18.22 7.54
CA TYR A 13 24.92 -16.82 7.94
C TYR A 13 23.83 -16.13 7.10
N LEU A 14 22.73 -15.76 7.72
CA LEU A 14 21.74 -14.81 7.17
C LEU A 14 22.36 -13.40 7.20
N SER A 15 23.45 -13.20 6.50
CA SER A 15 23.89 -11.86 6.13
C SER A 15 22.81 -11.32 5.20
N GLY A 16 22.15 -10.23 5.58
CA GLY A 16 21.06 -9.62 4.83
C GLY A 16 21.43 -9.50 3.34
N GLN A 17 20.94 -10.44 2.54
CA GLN A 17 21.21 -10.47 1.11
C GLN A 17 20.62 -9.21 0.49
N GLY A 18 21.42 -8.46 -0.26
CA GLY A 18 20.92 -7.42 -1.15
C GLY A 18 20.30 -8.06 -2.39
N PHE A 19 19.75 -7.27 -3.28
CA PHE A 19 19.41 -7.75 -4.61
C PHE A 19 20.68 -8.20 -5.35
N ASP A 20 20.61 -9.32 -6.06
CA ASP A 20 21.74 -9.83 -6.86
C ASP A 20 22.15 -8.79 -7.92
N VAL A 21 21.15 -8.18 -8.56
CA VAL A 21 21.28 -7.09 -9.52
C VAL A 21 20.14 -6.12 -9.30
N ALA A 22 20.45 -4.84 -9.22
CA ALA A 22 19.43 -3.79 -9.17
C ALA A 22 19.86 -2.61 -10.03
N SER A 23 18.99 -2.20 -10.94
CA SER A 23 19.13 -0.97 -11.73
C SER A 23 18.15 0.06 -11.19
N ILE A 24 18.66 1.28 -10.98
CA ILE A 24 17.84 2.43 -10.58
C ILE A 24 18.16 3.56 -11.57
N LYS A 25 17.13 4.10 -12.20
CA LYS A 25 17.26 5.23 -13.13
C LYS A 25 16.22 6.29 -12.76
N PRO A 26 16.55 7.58 -12.88
CA PRO A 26 15.52 8.61 -12.86
C PRO A 26 14.46 8.29 -13.92
N SER A 27 13.19 8.39 -13.56
CA SER A 27 12.10 8.19 -14.52
C SER A 27 12.07 9.35 -15.52
N ALA A 28 11.69 9.07 -16.74
CA ALA A 28 11.45 10.12 -17.74
C ALA A 28 10.35 11.07 -17.24
N PRO A 29 10.44 12.38 -17.56
CA PRO A 29 9.37 13.31 -17.23
C PRO A 29 8.02 12.78 -17.74
N PRO A 30 6.96 12.80 -16.93
CA PRO A 30 5.66 12.29 -17.36
C PRO A 30 5.15 13.10 -18.56
N SER A 31 4.79 12.40 -19.63
CA SER A 31 4.18 13.00 -20.82
C SER A 31 2.72 13.43 -20.62
N SER A 32 2.15 13.14 -19.46
CA SER A 32 0.77 13.49 -19.08
C SER A 32 0.72 14.01 -17.64
N GLN A 33 -0.34 14.76 -17.31
CA GLN A 33 -0.57 15.27 -15.96
C GLN A 33 -0.82 14.15 -14.89
N ARG A 34 -0.94 12.89 -15.33
CA ARG A 34 -1.17 11.75 -14.42
C ARG A 34 0.05 10.83 -14.42
N ILE A 35 0.77 10.82 -13.32
CA ILE A 35 1.87 9.87 -13.09
C ILE A 35 1.24 8.54 -12.68
N ARG A 36 1.43 7.50 -13.51
CA ARG A 36 1.04 6.14 -13.15
C ARG A 36 2.23 5.45 -12.50
N VAL A 37 2.10 5.12 -11.23
CA VAL A 37 3.05 4.26 -10.52
C VAL A 37 2.64 2.81 -10.73
N THR A 38 3.59 1.94 -11.10
CA THR A 38 3.35 0.50 -11.24
C THR A 38 4.40 -0.28 -10.45
N PHE A 39 3.92 -1.26 -9.69
CA PHE A 39 4.74 -2.28 -9.04
C PHE A 39 4.44 -3.62 -9.68
N GLU A 40 5.45 -4.35 -10.10
CA GLU A 40 5.31 -5.67 -10.71
C GLU A 40 6.30 -6.64 -10.09
N GLY A 41 5.88 -7.86 -9.86
CA GLY A 41 6.70 -8.93 -9.34
C GLY A 41 7.01 -8.83 -7.84
N GLY A 42 7.94 -9.67 -7.39
CA GLY A 42 8.34 -9.82 -6.00
C GLY A 42 7.59 -10.94 -5.26
N PRO A 43 7.98 -11.23 -4.01
CA PRO A 43 7.42 -12.33 -3.23
C PRO A 43 5.91 -12.28 -3.08
N GLY A 44 5.24 -13.38 -3.38
CA GLY A 44 3.78 -13.52 -3.31
C GLY A 44 3.05 -13.05 -4.56
N THR A 45 3.75 -12.81 -5.66
CA THR A 45 3.17 -12.51 -6.98
C THR A 45 3.41 -13.67 -7.97
N ALA A 46 2.84 -13.57 -9.16
CA ALA A 46 3.06 -14.54 -10.24
C ALA A 46 4.53 -14.58 -10.74
N ASP A 47 5.29 -13.49 -10.55
CA ASP A 47 6.73 -13.42 -10.86
C ASP A 47 7.54 -13.07 -9.60
N PRO A 48 7.82 -14.04 -8.71
CA PRO A 48 8.46 -13.77 -7.43
C PRO A 48 9.95 -13.44 -7.54
N THR A 49 10.58 -13.79 -8.66
CA THR A 49 12.04 -13.66 -8.87
C THR A 49 12.46 -12.34 -9.52
N ARG A 50 11.50 -11.52 -9.90
CA ARG A 50 11.73 -10.17 -10.46
C ARG A 50 10.92 -9.16 -9.70
N PHE A 51 11.48 -7.98 -9.57
CA PHE A 51 10.79 -6.83 -9.03
C PHE A 51 11.03 -5.64 -9.94
N SER A 52 9.98 -4.95 -10.30
CA SER A 52 10.08 -3.67 -10.98
C SER A 52 9.13 -2.65 -10.36
N CYS A 53 9.61 -1.41 -10.35
CA CYS A 53 8.80 -0.27 -9.98
C CYS A 53 9.04 0.84 -10.99
N ARG A 54 7.98 1.37 -11.59
CA ARG A 54 8.04 2.51 -12.51
C ARG A 54 7.42 3.74 -11.88
N ASN A 55 8.05 4.88 -12.07
CA ASN A 55 7.64 6.16 -11.51
C ASN A 55 7.50 6.12 -9.97
N CYS A 56 8.38 5.42 -9.28
CA CYS A 56 8.33 5.30 -7.85
C CYS A 56 9.03 6.48 -7.17
N SER A 57 8.35 7.15 -6.26
CA SER A 57 8.97 8.14 -5.38
C SER A 57 9.73 7.45 -4.25
N LEU A 58 10.70 8.14 -3.64
CA LEU A 58 11.41 7.65 -2.46
C LEU A 58 10.45 7.36 -1.30
N SER A 59 9.41 8.17 -1.13
CA SER A 59 8.39 7.92 -0.10
C SER A 59 7.70 6.57 -0.27
N LEU A 60 7.31 6.22 -1.50
CA LEU A 60 6.69 4.93 -1.79
C LEU A 60 7.65 3.75 -1.55
N LEU A 61 8.92 3.94 -1.87
CA LEU A 61 9.94 2.92 -1.62
C LEU A 61 10.17 2.72 -0.12
N VAL A 62 10.23 3.80 0.67
CA VAL A 62 10.33 3.76 2.13
C VAL A 62 9.10 3.06 2.72
N MET A 63 7.89 3.47 2.33
CA MET A 63 6.66 2.83 2.80
C MET A 63 6.70 1.32 2.57
N ARG A 64 7.13 0.87 1.39
CA ARG A 64 7.21 -0.55 1.05
C ARG A 64 8.34 -1.28 1.80
N ALA A 65 9.49 -0.61 1.96
CA ALA A 65 10.67 -1.19 2.62
C ALA A 65 10.47 -1.37 4.14
N TYR A 66 9.75 -0.45 4.76
CA TYR A 66 9.56 -0.41 6.21
C TYR A 66 8.17 -0.81 6.66
N ASP A 67 7.28 -1.16 5.72
CA ASP A 67 5.89 -1.55 5.97
C ASP A 67 5.14 -0.49 6.79
N VAL A 68 5.25 0.76 6.34
CA VAL A 68 4.65 1.92 7.00
C VAL A 68 3.77 2.68 6.03
N GLU A 69 2.85 3.47 6.56
CA GLU A 69 1.95 4.31 5.81
C GLU A 69 2.54 5.72 5.57
N TYR A 70 1.96 6.48 4.65
CA TYR A 70 2.48 7.78 4.25
C TYR A 70 2.64 8.74 5.44
N HIS A 71 1.64 8.81 6.32
CA HIS A 71 1.66 9.66 7.51
C HIS A 71 2.73 9.27 8.55
N GLN A 72 3.33 8.08 8.42
CA GLN A 72 4.41 7.59 9.27
C GLN A 72 5.81 7.92 8.73
N VAL A 73 5.90 8.60 7.57
CA VAL A 73 7.19 8.98 6.97
C VAL A 73 7.37 10.48 7.05
N ALA A 74 8.44 10.93 7.70
CA ALA A 74 8.82 12.34 7.84
C ALA A 74 10.22 12.59 7.25
N GLY A 75 10.51 13.85 6.85
CA GLY A 75 11.82 14.24 6.33
C GLY A 75 12.01 14.03 4.82
N LEU A 76 11.02 13.49 4.10
CA LEU A 76 11.04 13.40 2.64
C LEU A 76 10.18 14.49 2.02
N ASN A 77 10.83 15.47 1.43
CA ASN A 77 10.16 16.56 0.67
C ASN A 77 10.00 16.25 -0.83
N SER A 78 10.16 15.00 -1.24
CA SER A 78 10.25 14.62 -2.66
C SER A 78 8.91 14.15 -3.23
N ARG A 79 8.09 15.08 -3.70
CA ARG A 79 6.98 14.78 -4.62
C ARG A 79 7.36 14.93 -6.10
N THR A 80 8.60 15.27 -6.39
CA THR A 80 9.04 15.67 -7.74
C THR A 80 10.01 14.70 -8.39
N GLU A 81 10.59 13.78 -7.64
CA GLU A 81 11.59 12.84 -8.16
C GLU A 81 11.02 11.43 -8.19
N PHE A 82 11.07 10.85 -9.37
CA PHE A 82 10.58 9.50 -9.62
C PHE A 82 11.69 8.64 -10.20
N TYR A 83 11.66 7.36 -9.88
CA TYR A 83 12.68 6.39 -10.27
C TYR A 83 12.02 5.15 -10.87
N ASP A 84 12.68 4.61 -11.88
CA ASP A 84 12.41 3.29 -12.41
C ASP A 84 13.43 2.32 -11.85
N ILE A 85 12.93 1.29 -11.18
CA ILE A 85 13.73 0.27 -10.51
C ILE A 85 13.43 -1.08 -11.15
N ALA A 86 14.48 -1.82 -11.46
CA ALA A 86 14.40 -3.22 -11.84
C ALA A 86 15.43 -4.02 -11.04
N ALA A 87 14.99 -5.08 -10.38
CA ALA A 87 15.84 -5.90 -9.53
C ALA A 87 15.53 -7.39 -9.69
N LYS A 88 16.57 -8.22 -9.58
CA LYS A 88 16.45 -9.67 -9.49
C LYS A 88 16.32 -10.07 -8.03
N VAL A 89 15.28 -10.82 -7.73
CA VAL A 89 14.98 -11.32 -6.40
C VAL A 89 15.37 -12.80 -6.34
N PRO A 90 16.18 -13.25 -5.38
CA PRO A 90 16.51 -14.66 -5.23
C PRO A 90 15.25 -15.52 -5.03
N GLU A 91 15.26 -16.70 -5.60
CA GLU A 91 14.15 -17.65 -5.44
C GLU A 91 13.93 -18.01 -3.97
N GLY A 92 12.69 -18.17 -3.56
CA GLY A 92 12.32 -18.47 -2.17
C GLY A 92 12.44 -17.30 -1.19
N THR A 93 12.69 -16.07 -1.67
CA THR A 93 12.73 -14.86 -0.84
C THR A 93 11.36 -14.62 -0.17
N SER A 94 11.35 -14.52 1.15
CA SER A 94 10.13 -14.13 1.89
C SER A 94 9.82 -12.63 1.74
N LYS A 95 8.59 -12.23 2.08
CA LYS A 95 8.21 -10.80 2.08
C LYS A 95 9.09 -9.96 3.00
N ASP A 96 9.46 -10.50 4.17
CA ASP A 96 10.31 -9.79 5.14
C ASP A 96 11.75 -9.67 4.64
N GLN A 97 12.30 -10.72 4.04
CA GLN A 97 13.62 -10.66 3.40
C GLN A 97 13.63 -9.63 2.27
N PHE A 98 12.57 -9.59 1.46
CA PHE A 98 12.43 -8.61 0.40
C PHE A 98 12.38 -7.17 0.93
N ARG A 99 11.66 -6.92 2.05
CA ARG A 99 11.68 -5.62 2.73
C ARG A 99 13.10 -5.23 3.16
N MET A 100 13.85 -6.15 3.77
CA MET A 100 15.26 -5.91 4.15
C MET A 100 16.14 -5.60 2.93
N MET A 101 15.92 -6.28 1.80
CA MET A 101 16.64 -5.99 0.56
C MET A 101 16.35 -4.58 0.04
N LEU A 102 15.08 -4.13 0.10
CA LEU A 102 14.72 -2.75 -0.23
C LEU A 102 15.35 -1.73 0.71
N GLN A 103 15.38 -2.00 2.03
CA GLN A 103 16.05 -1.14 3.02
C GLN A 103 17.54 -0.99 2.68
N LYS A 104 18.21 -2.11 2.37
CA LYS A 104 19.62 -2.11 1.97
C LYS A 104 19.85 -1.35 0.65
N LEU A 105 18.94 -1.49 -0.32
CA LEU A 105 19.00 -0.72 -1.56
C LEU A 105 18.88 0.79 -1.30
N LEU A 106 17.95 1.22 -0.45
CA LEU A 106 17.80 2.63 -0.08
C LEU A 106 19.05 3.17 0.63
N SER A 107 19.58 2.43 1.60
CA SER A 107 20.80 2.82 2.32
C SER A 107 22.02 2.88 1.40
N ASN A 108 22.23 1.89 0.54
CA ASN A 108 23.42 1.83 -0.31
C ASN A 108 23.39 2.78 -1.47
N ARG A 109 22.23 2.87 -2.17
CA ARG A 109 22.12 3.57 -3.44
C ARG A 109 21.71 5.04 -3.29
N PHE A 110 20.96 5.36 -2.25
CA PHE A 110 20.52 6.72 -1.94
C PHE A 110 21.20 7.27 -0.68
N LYS A 111 22.16 6.54 -0.09
CA LYS A 111 22.83 6.91 1.18
C LYS A 111 21.85 7.28 2.26
N MET A 112 20.66 6.68 2.21
CA MET A 112 19.58 6.99 3.14
C MET A 112 19.94 6.58 4.54
N SER A 113 19.84 7.53 5.47
CA SER A 113 19.87 7.29 6.92
C SER A 113 18.54 7.74 7.52
N LEU A 114 18.09 6.99 8.52
CA LEU A 114 16.81 7.25 9.18
C LEU A 114 16.83 6.78 10.63
N ARG A 115 15.89 7.31 11.41
CA ARG A 115 15.60 6.84 12.77
C ARG A 115 14.11 6.59 12.95
N ARG A 116 13.78 5.84 13.99
CA ARG A 116 12.39 5.63 14.42
C ARG A 116 12.12 6.48 15.65
N GLU A 117 11.00 7.19 15.63
CA GLU A 117 10.51 7.98 16.75
C GLU A 117 9.08 7.56 17.12
N MET A 118 8.80 7.48 18.41
CA MET A 118 7.41 7.38 18.90
C MET A 118 6.84 8.79 19.01
N LYS A 119 5.76 9.07 18.29
CA LYS A 119 5.10 10.38 18.32
C LYS A 119 3.64 10.22 18.70
N GLN A 120 3.21 11.02 19.69
CA GLN A 120 1.79 11.18 19.95
C GLN A 120 1.16 12.05 18.86
N THR A 121 0.16 11.50 18.18
CA THR A 121 -0.54 12.20 17.10
C THR A 121 -2.05 12.04 17.20
N GLN A 122 -2.76 12.90 16.49
CA GLN A 122 -4.19 12.70 16.26
C GLN A 122 -4.38 11.43 15.43
N ALA A 123 -5.38 10.66 15.78
CA ALA A 123 -5.73 9.41 15.14
C ALA A 123 -7.26 9.21 15.17
N TYR A 124 -7.73 8.19 14.49
CA TYR A 124 -9.12 7.74 14.60
C TYR A 124 -9.17 6.27 15.04
N GLU A 125 -10.21 5.93 15.77
CA GLU A 125 -10.64 4.53 15.96
C GLU A 125 -11.78 4.23 14.99
N LEU A 126 -11.63 3.16 14.24
CA LEU A 126 -12.72 2.59 13.46
C LEU A 126 -13.51 1.65 14.36
N VAL A 127 -14.76 1.99 14.63
CA VAL A 127 -15.65 1.23 15.54
C VAL A 127 -16.97 0.92 14.84
N VAL A 128 -17.69 -0.06 15.34
CA VAL A 128 -19.06 -0.33 14.88
C VAL A 128 -20.00 0.79 15.34
N GLY A 129 -20.80 1.30 14.42
CA GLY A 129 -21.81 2.32 14.67
C GLY A 129 -23.00 1.76 15.46
N LYS A 130 -23.89 2.65 15.93
CA LYS A 130 -25.07 2.27 16.77
C LYS A 130 -25.98 1.24 16.13
N ASN A 131 -26.09 1.27 14.79
CA ASN A 131 -27.01 0.42 14.02
C ASN A 131 -26.35 -0.88 13.51
N GLY A 132 -25.14 -1.18 13.96
CA GLY A 132 -24.37 -2.33 13.52
C GLY A 132 -23.74 -2.16 12.13
N PRO A 133 -22.90 -3.13 11.72
CA PRO A 133 -22.29 -3.13 10.41
C PRO A 133 -23.32 -3.34 9.30
N LYS A 134 -23.16 -2.65 8.18
CA LYS A 134 -24.01 -2.76 6.98
C LYS A 134 -23.31 -3.49 5.83
N MET A 135 -22.13 -4.01 6.08
CA MET A 135 -21.34 -4.76 5.13
C MET A 135 -21.77 -6.23 5.12
N LYS A 136 -21.57 -6.90 3.99
CA LYS A 136 -21.82 -8.33 3.88
C LYS A 136 -20.54 -9.07 4.26
N GLU A 137 -20.65 -10.05 5.16
CA GLU A 137 -19.55 -10.96 5.45
C GLU A 137 -19.25 -11.80 4.21
N SER A 138 -17.98 -11.86 3.82
CA SER A 138 -17.55 -12.61 2.64
C SER A 138 -17.61 -14.10 2.94
N VAL A 139 -18.34 -14.82 2.11
CA VAL A 139 -18.32 -16.28 2.12
C VAL A 139 -17.08 -16.70 1.32
N PRO A 140 -16.23 -17.59 1.84
CA PRO A 140 -15.14 -18.15 1.04
C PRO A 140 -15.72 -18.87 -0.17
N GLU A 141 -15.78 -18.21 -1.32
CA GLU A 141 -16.12 -18.86 -2.57
C GLU A 141 -14.93 -19.69 -3.04
N VAL A 142 -15.15 -20.99 -3.16
CA VAL A 142 -14.23 -21.91 -3.82
C VAL A 142 -14.10 -21.47 -5.29
N THR A 143 -12.89 -21.08 -5.66
CA THR A 143 -12.45 -20.83 -7.04
C THR A 143 -13.12 -19.66 -7.79
N VAL A 144 -12.53 -18.51 -7.69
CA VAL A 144 -12.69 -17.48 -8.72
C VAL A 144 -11.93 -17.97 -9.96
N GLN A 145 -12.67 -18.35 -11.01
CA GLN A 145 -12.10 -18.45 -12.36
C GLN A 145 -11.38 -17.15 -12.66
N GLU A 146 -10.12 -17.23 -13.08
CA GLU A 146 -9.39 -16.11 -13.64
C GLU A 146 -10.23 -15.53 -14.78
N ALA A 147 -10.94 -14.45 -14.49
CA ALA A 147 -11.57 -13.67 -15.53
C ALA A 147 -10.44 -13.14 -16.39
N THR A 148 -10.27 -13.72 -17.56
CA THR A 148 -9.41 -13.19 -18.62
C THR A 148 -9.79 -11.75 -18.82
N VAL A 149 -8.92 -10.85 -18.37
CA VAL A 149 -9.06 -9.40 -18.57
C VAL A 149 -9.01 -9.17 -20.07
N SER A 150 -10.16 -9.15 -20.71
CA SER A 150 -10.28 -8.69 -22.08
C SER A 150 -9.86 -7.24 -22.07
N ARG A 151 -8.71 -6.95 -22.66
CA ARG A 151 -8.21 -5.58 -22.89
C ARG A 151 -9.09 -4.89 -23.94
N SER A 152 -10.36 -4.67 -23.62
CA SER A 152 -11.18 -3.80 -24.45
C SER A 152 -10.75 -2.36 -24.14
N SER A 153 -10.35 -1.66 -25.17
CA SER A 153 -9.82 -0.29 -25.12
C SER A 153 -10.88 0.78 -24.78
N GLN A 154 -12.10 0.40 -24.47
CA GLN A 154 -13.18 1.35 -24.13
C GLN A 154 -13.51 1.25 -22.66
N ILE A 155 -13.20 2.33 -21.93
CA ILE A 155 -13.66 2.51 -20.55
C ILE A 155 -15.14 2.86 -20.60
N VAL A 156 -16.00 1.93 -20.19
CA VAL A 156 -17.44 2.19 -20.04
C VAL A 156 -17.64 2.89 -18.69
N LEU A 157 -18.35 4.01 -18.70
CA LEU A 157 -18.68 4.78 -17.50
C LEU A 157 -20.11 4.48 -17.08
N ASP A 158 -20.36 4.50 -15.77
CA ASP A 158 -21.71 4.46 -15.21
C ASP A 158 -22.40 5.85 -15.26
N ALA A 159 -23.63 5.93 -14.75
CA ALA A 159 -24.41 7.17 -14.74
C ALA A 159 -23.77 8.30 -13.93
N GLU A 160 -22.93 7.96 -12.94
CA GLU A 160 -22.19 8.91 -12.12
C GLU A 160 -20.82 9.27 -12.70
N GLY A 161 -20.45 8.72 -13.88
CA GLY A 161 -19.22 8.98 -14.59
C GLY A 161 -18.00 8.22 -14.06
N PHE A 162 -18.19 7.14 -13.28
CA PHE A 162 -17.12 6.25 -12.86
C PHE A 162 -16.92 5.10 -13.85
N PRO A 163 -15.67 4.66 -14.07
CA PRO A 163 -15.41 3.43 -14.79
C PRO A 163 -16.11 2.23 -14.14
N ILE A 164 -16.82 1.45 -14.94
CA ILE A 164 -17.41 0.20 -14.48
C ILE A 164 -16.30 -0.80 -14.22
N LEU A 165 -16.12 -1.18 -12.96
CA LEU A 165 -15.13 -2.19 -12.57
C LEU A 165 -15.67 -3.60 -12.89
N PRO A 166 -14.79 -4.55 -13.31
CA PRO A 166 -15.17 -5.95 -13.49
C PRO A 166 -15.85 -6.52 -12.24
N THR A 167 -16.80 -7.42 -12.42
CA THR A 167 -17.78 -7.83 -11.40
C THR A 167 -17.18 -8.47 -10.15
N ALA A 168 -15.96 -9.01 -10.23
CA ALA A 168 -15.31 -9.74 -9.13
C ALA A 168 -13.96 -9.14 -8.71
N GLN A 169 -13.70 -7.87 -9.01
CA GLN A 169 -12.42 -7.25 -8.66
C GLN A 169 -12.60 -6.11 -7.65
N SER A 170 -11.76 -6.14 -6.61
CA SER A 170 -11.57 -4.99 -5.73
C SER A 170 -10.91 -3.85 -6.51
N GLY A 171 -11.40 -2.64 -6.34
CA GLY A 171 -10.87 -1.49 -7.04
C GLY A 171 -11.19 -0.17 -6.34
N TYR A 172 -10.35 0.81 -6.62
CA TYR A 172 -10.51 2.20 -6.20
C TYR A 172 -10.45 3.08 -7.44
N VAL A 173 -11.39 3.99 -7.56
CA VAL A 173 -11.44 4.96 -8.66
C VAL A 173 -11.74 6.34 -8.10
N SER A 174 -11.02 7.34 -8.57
CA SER A 174 -11.29 8.75 -8.26
C SER A 174 -11.49 9.52 -9.56
N VAL A 175 -12.61 10.22 -9.67
CA VAL A 175 -12.99 11.01 -10.84
C VAL A 175 -13.61 12.32 -10.38
N ASN A 176 -13.11 13.45 -10.89
CA ASN A 176 -13.64 14.79 -10.62
C ASN A 176 -13.84 15.07 -9.12
N GLY A 177 -12.87 14.72 -8.30
CA GLY A 177 -12.95 14.93 -6.85
C GLY A 177 -13.86 13.99 -6.08
N ARG A 178 -14.54 13.07 -6.74
CA ARG A 178 -15.34 11.99 -6.12
C ARG A 178 -14.54 10.71 -6.12
N ALA A 179 -14.72 9.87 -5.10
CA ALA A 179 -14.02 8.60 -4.97
C ALA A 179 -15.01 7.47 -4.72
N ARG A 180 -14.75 6.33 -5.35
CA ARG A 180 -15.50 5.09 -5.17
C ARG A 180 -14.54 3.95 -4.95
N MET A 181 -14.83 3.13 -3.97
CA MET A 181 -14.14 1.88 -3.68
C MET A 181 -15.14 0.74 -3.67
N ARG A 182 -14.75 -0.39 -4.28
CA ARG A 182 -15.42 -1.68 -4.14
C ARG A 182 -14.38 -2.68 -3.69
N VAL A 183 -14.70 -3.47 -2.68
CA VAL A 183 -13.79 -4.48 -2.15
C VAL A 183 -14.53 -5.77 -1.88
N PHE A 184 -13.78 -6.88 -2.00
CA PHE A 184 -14.22 -8.23 -1.71
C PHE A 184 -13.23 -8.85 -0.74
N ASN A 185 -13.73 -9.55 0.26
CA ASN A 185 -12.96 -10.24 1.29
C ASN A 185 -11.92 -9.33 1.99
N GLU A 186 -12.32 -8.09 2.29
CA GLU A 186 -11.47 -7.11 2.98
C GLU A 186 -11.60 -7.23 4.48
N THR A 187 -10.49 -7.35 5.19
CA THR A 187 -10.50 -7.32 6.66
C THR A 187 -10.66 -5.89 7.19
N MET A 188 -11.09 -5.74 8.44
CA MET A 188 -11.21 -4.42 9.05
C MET A 188 -9.87 -3.72 9.27
N ASP A 189 -8.77 -4.48 9.40
CA ASP A 189 -7.42 -3.90 9.45
C ASP A 189 -7.01 -3.32 8.10
N GLN A 190 -7.34 -4.01 7.00
CA GLN A 190 -7.10 -3.50 5.66
C GLN A 190 -7.95 -2.25 5.36
N LEU A 191 -9.22 -2.24 5.79
CA LEU A 191 -10.05 -1.04 5.68
C LEU A 191 -9.48 0.12 6.51
N ALA A 192 -9.05 -0.13 7.75
CA ALA A 192 -8.42 0.89 8.58
C ALA A 192 -7.17 1.47 7.92
N SER A 193 -6.32 0.63 7.33
CA SER A 193 -5.14 1.06 6.57
C SER A 193 -5.51 1.92 5.34
N ARG A 194 -6.54 1.53 4.58
CA ARG A 194 -7.03 2.36 3.45
C ARG A 194 -7.55 3.72 3.91
N LEU A 195 -8.30 3.75 5.02
CA LEU A 195 -8.81 4.98 5.61
C LEU A 195 -7.68 5.85 6.15
N SER A 196 -6.62 5.26 6.74
CA SER A 196 -5.41 5.96 7.16
C SER A 196 -4.76 6.68 5.98
N ASN A 197 -4.59 6.01 4.85
CA ASN A 197 -4.03 6.59 3.64
C ASN A 197 -4.94 7.68 3.05
N GLN A 198 -6.25 7.50 3.12
CA GLN A 198 -7.22 8.47 2.63
C GLN A 198 -7.26 9.73 3.50
N LEU A 199 -7.15 9.60 4.81
CA LEU A 199 -7.19 10.69 5.77
C LEU A 199 -5.82 11.34 6.02
N ASP A 200 -4.72 10.65 5.64
CA ASP A 200 -3.35 10.99 5.99
C ASP A 200 -3.15 11.08 7.52
N MET A 201 -3.83 10.20 8.22
CA MET A 201 -3.85 10.09 9.68
C MET A 201 -4.04 8.64 10.10
N PRO A 202 -3.46 8.22 11.23
CA PRO A 202 -3.65 6.86 11.72
C PRO A 202 -5.12 6.52 11.95
N VAL A 203 -5.56 5.39 11.42
CA VAL A 203 -6.86 4.79 11.75
C VAL A 203 -6.61 3.41 12.35
N ILE A 204 -7.10 3.20 13.56
CA ILE A 204 -6.89 1.97 14.32
C ILE A 204 -8.18 1.17 14.29
N ASN A 205 -8.10 -0.08 13.87
CA ASN A 205 -9.25 -0.99 13.93
C ASN A 205 -9.58 -1.31 15.40
N ALA A 206 -10.78 -0.94 15.80
CA ALA A 206 -11.37 -1.25 17.09
C ALA A 206 -12.82 -1.74 16.93
N THR A 207 -13.12 -2.34 15.76
CA THR A 207 -14.47 -2.85 15.43
C THR A 207 -14.79 -4.14 16.16
N GLY A 208 -13.78 -4.95 16.49
CA GLY A 208 -13.97 -6.32 16.97
C GLY A 208 -14.53 -7.30 15.93
N LEU A 209 -14.68 -6.86 14.68
CA LEU A 209 -15.18 -7.70 13.59
C LEU A 209 -14.03 -8.54 13.02
N ALA A 210 -14.21 -9.85 12.99
CA ALA A 210 -13.27 -10.81 12.41
C ALA A 210 -13.73 -11.21 10.99
N GLY A 211 -12.78 -11.74 10.19
CA GLY A 211 -13.08 -12.20 8.83
C GLY A 211 -12.97 -11.12 7.77
N GLY A 212 -13.46 -11.45 6.59
CA GLY A 212 -13.48 -10.55 5.42
C GLY A 212 -14.89 -10.07 5.11
N TYR A 213 -15.00 -8.91 4.54
CA TYR A 213 -16.27 -8.26 4.19
C TYR A 213 -16.27 -7.77 2.76
N ASP A 214 -17.44 -7.86 2.11
CA ASP A 214 -17.71 -7.31 0.80
C ASP A 214 -18.50 -6.01 0.96
N PHE A 215 -18.01 -4.92 0.39
CA PHE A 215 -18.71 -3.64 0.45
C PHE A 215 -18.29 -2.68 -0.67
N GLY A 216 -19.11 -1.67 -0.88
CA GLY A 216 -18.80 -0.48 -1.65
C GLY A 216 -18.78 0.75 -0.75
N LEU A 217 -17.93 1.71 -1.06
CA LEU A 217 -17.85 3.00 -0.38
C LEU A 217 -17.71 4.11 -1.41
N TYR A 218 -18.53 5.16 -1.29
CA TYR A 218 -18.54 6.32 -2.15
C TYR A 218 -18.48 7.61 -1.33
N TRP A 219 -17.56 8.52 -1.66
CA TRP A 219 -17.38 9.77 -0.91
C TRP A 219 -16.82 10.90 -1.78
N ALA A 220 -16.94 12.14 -1.29
CA ALA A 220 -16.23 13.29 -1.83
C ALA A 220 -14.72 13.16 -1.51
N GLY A 221 -13.88 13.18 -2.55
CA GLY A 221 -12.43 13.17 -2.42
C GLY A 221 -11.89 14.52 -1.92
N ARG A 222 -10.59 14.56 -1.61
CA ARG A 222 -9.90 15.75 -1.05
C ARG A 222 -9.83 16.97 -1.96
N SER A 223 -10.14 16.85 -3.24
CA SER A 223 -9.87 17.90 -4.27
C SER A 223 -11.11 18.66 -4.71
N VAL A 224 -12.19 18.61 -3.98
CA VAL A 224 -13.38 19.34 -4.38
C VAL A 224 -13.42 20.66 -3.63
N ASP A 225 -13.33 21.75 -4.38
CA ASP A 225 -13.96 23.00 -3.97
C ASP A 225 -15.45 22.68 -3.78
N ALA A 226 -15.90 22.68 -2.54
CA ALA A 226 -17.18 22.13 -2.08
C ALA A 226 -18.40 22.98 -2.54
N THR A 227 -18.49 23.29 -3.82
CA THR A 227 -19.49 24.25 -4.27
C THR A 227 -20.79 23.64 -4.74
N ASP A 228 -20.88 22.31 -5.04
CA ASP A 228 -22.19 21.79 -5.51
C ASP A 228 -22.34 20.24 -5.52
N ASP A 229 -21.53 19.49 -4.82
CA ASP A 229 -21.65 18.04 -4.88
C ASP A 229 -22.28 17.45 -3.61
N ALA A 230 -23.44 16.82 -3.75
CA ALA A 230 -24.17 16.11 -2.70
C ALA A 230 -23.45 14.84 -2.19
N SER A 231 -22.20 14.61 -2.60
CA SER A 231 -21.41 13.45 -2.17
C SER A 231 -21.05 13.54 -0.70
N PRO A 232 -21.25 12.49 0.10
CA PRO A 232 -20.91 12.51 1.53
C PRO A 232 -19.41 12.61 1.72
N ASN A 233 -18.97 13.33 2.75
CA ASN A 233 -17.58 13.24 3.18
C ASN A 233 -17.27 11.83 3.69
N ILE A 234 -15.98 11.48 3.81
CA ILE A 234 -15.54 10.13 4.17
C ILE A 234 -16.11 9.65 5.53
N PHE A 235 -16.28 10.52 6.52
CA PHE A 235 -16.83 10.17 7.84
C PHE A 235 -18.31 9.79 7.72
N SER A 236 -19.09 10.62 7.06
CA SER A 236 -20.51 10.35 6.79
C SER A 236 -20.68 9.11 5.91
N ALA A 237 -19.83 8.92 4.92
CA ALA A 237 -19.86 7.75 4.05
C ALA A 237 -19.62 6.44 4.82
N VAL A 238 -18.58 6.40 5.66
CA VAL A 238 -18.28 5.24 6.52
C VAL A 238 -19.44 4.92 7.45
N GLU A 239 -20.09 5.94 8.04
CA GLU A 239 -21.22 5.73 8.94
C GLU A 239 -22.50 5.31 8.20
N SER A 240 -22.85 5.98 7.14
CA SER A 240 -24.12 5.72 6.44
C SER A 240 -24.09 4.45 5.58
N GLN A 241 -22.96 4.16 4.93
CA GLN A 241 -22.84 3.06 3.98
C GLN A 241 -22.31 1.78 4.61
N LEU A 242 -21.33 1.86 5.55
CA LEU A 242 -20.73 0.70 6.17
C LEU A 242 -21.27 0.39 7.58
N GLY A 243 -21.98 1.32 8.21
CA GLY A 243 -22.43 1.19 9.59
C GLY A 243 -21.29 1.23 10.60
N LEU A 244 -20.14 1.76 10.21
CA LEU A 244 -18.95 1.97 11.02
C LEU A 244 -18.80 3.45 11.35
N ARG A 245 -17.98 3.75 12.35
CA ARG A 245 -17.75 5.14 12.78
C ARG A 245 -16.28 5.39 13.07
N LEU A 246 -15.79 6.55 12.63
CA LEU A 246 -14.47 7.06 12.95
C LEU A 246 -14.55 7.97 14.17
N ARG A 247 -13.99 7.53 15.30
CA ARG A 247 -13.93 8.31 16.54
C ARG A 247 -12.55 8.95 16.71
N PRO A 248 -12.45 10.26 16.96
CA PRO A 248 -11.18 10.91 17.24
C PRO A 248 -10.51 10.33 18.50
N ARG A 249 -9.19 10.12 18.43
CA ARG A 249 -8.35 9.75 19.58
C ARG A 249 -6.93 10.29 19.40
N LYS A 250 -6.13 10.24 20.47
CA LYS A 250 -4.68 10.34 20.36
C LYS A 250 -4.07 8.94 20.41
N ALA A 251 -3.05 8.72 19.61
CA ALA A 251 -2.31 7.47 19.60
C ALA A 251 -0.81 7.71 19.49
N ALA A 252 -0.04 6.86 20.17
CA ALA A 252 1.40 6.79 19.96
C ALA A 252 1.66 5.99 18.68
N VAL A 253 2.29 6.59 17.70
CA VAL A 253 2.59 5.98 16.41
C VAL A 253 4.10 6.04 16.20
N THR A 254 4.67 4.94 15.73
CA THR A 254 6.06 4.93 15.28
C THR A 254 6.13 5.61 13.92
N ILE A 255 6.96 6.65 13.82
CA ILE A 255 7.27 7.32 12.56
C ILE A 255 8.71 7.02 12.14
N ILE A 256 8.92 6.95 10.84
CA ILE A 256 10.24 6.90 10.20
C ILE A 256 10.65 8.33 9.88
N VAL A 257 11.72 8.80 10.49
CA VAL A 257 12.29 10.13 10.20
C VAL A 257 13.53 9.93 9.34
N ILE A 258 13.51 10.48 8.13
CA ILE A 258 14.64 10.45 7.22
C ILE A 258 15.58 11.59 7.61
N ASP A 259 16.79 11.25 8.07
CA ASP A 259 17.81 12.21 8.47
C ASP A 259 18.63 12.69 7.27
N HIS A 260 18.88 11.77 6.32
CA HIS A 260 19.62 12.07 5.10
C HIS A 260 19.17 11.16 3.95
N VAL A 261 19.17 11.70 2.75
CA VAL A 261 18.97 10.96 1.50
C VAL A 261 19.57 11.70 0.32
N ASP A 262 20.36 11.01 -0.50
CA ASP A 262 20.84 11.51 -1.77
C ASP A 262 19.74 11.35 -2.83
N ARG A 263 19.52 12.39 -3.63
CA ARG A 263 18.51 12.37 -4.70
C ARG A 263 19.00 11.63 -5.95
N ALA A 264 20.30 11.63 -6.19
CA ALA A 264 20.92 10.86 -7.26
C ALA A 264 21.38 9.51 -6.72
N PRO A 265 20.85 8.38 -7.22
CA PRO A 265 21.32 7.07 -6.79
C PRO A 265 22.75 6.86 -7.26
N THR A 266 23.61 6.32 -6.39
CA THR A 266 24.97 5.93 -6.78
C THR A 266 24.91 4.79 -7.82
N GLU A 267 25.82 4.80 -8.79
CA GLU A 267 25.99 3.71 -9.75
C GLU A 267 26.46 2.39 -9.06
N ASN A 268 26.26 1.26 -9.76
CA ASN A 268 26.70 -0.06 -9.27
C ASN A 268 28.20 -0.15 -9.18
#